data_5e43f67e71a54f39b51b700a42b2b941
#
_entry.id   5e43f67e71a54f39b51b700a42b2b941
#
_cell.length_a   1.000
_cell.length_b   1.000
_cell.length_c   1.000
_cell.angle_alpha   90.00
_cell.angle_beta   90.00
_cell.angle_gamma   90.00
#
_symmetry.space_group_name_H-M   'P 1'
#
loop_
_entity.id
_entity.type
_entity.pdbx_description
1 polymer ?
#
loop_
_entity_poly.entity_id
_entity_poly.type
_entity_poly.pdbx_seq_one_letter_code
_entity_poly.pdbx_strand_id
1 'polypeptide(L)'
;GDISTNAYVGEIFYGSDGKPANGWYDDGSNWYFFQNGKKHNGYGVDGNGKRYFVNGKYANGYVGGIFYSKGKPVNGWYDDGKDWYFFRDGKKYTGKAIDGNGEMYFVKGKYANTYIDGVFYKDGKIANWWCDDGKDWYFFQNGKKHNGYGVDANGRRYFISGKYANAYVD
;
A
#
# COMPACT_ATOMS: atom_id res chain seq x y z
N GLY A 1 14.27 6.81 51.06
CA GLY A 1 13.04 6.09 50.75
C GLY A 1 13.32 4.85 49.89
N ASP A 2 12.37 3.98 49.82
CA ASP A 2 12.49 2.75 49.03
C ASP A 2 12.58 3.07 47.55
N ILE A 3 13.41 2.32 46.82
CA ILE A 3 13.53 2.40 45.38
C ILE A 3 12.31 1.68 44.78
N SER A 4 11.56 2.38 43.95
CA SER A 4 10.44 1.77 43.23
C SER A 4 10.98 0.82 42.13
N THR A 5 10.46 -0.42 42.09
CA THR A 5 10.86 -1.42 41.12
C THR A 5 9.61 -2.05 40.52
N ASN A 6 9.60 -2.23 39.19
CA ASN A 6 8.50 -2.86 38.43
C ASN A 6 7.14 -2.25 38.79
N ALA A 7 7.10 -0.93 38.90
CA ALA A 7 5.90 -0.21 39.32
C ALA A 7 5.87 1.19 38.74
N TYR A 8 4.63 1.72 38.62
CA TYR A 8 4.42 3.12 38.25
C TYR A 8 4.52 4.02 39.50
N VAL A 9 5.20 5.14 39.36
CA VAL A 9 5.11 6.26 40.29
C VAL A 9 4.67 7.46 39.47
N GLY A 10 3.43 7.88 39.66
CA GLY A 10 2.78 8.79 38.72
C GLY A 10 2.62 8.11 37.38
N GLU A 11 3.10 8.75 36.30
CA GLU A 11 3.04 8.22 34.95
C GLU A 11 4.31 7.53 34.50
N ILE A 12 5.32 7.45 35.41
CA ILE A 12 6.61 6.86 35.08
C ILE A 12 6.68 5.44 35.60
N PHE A 13 7.03 4.51 34.73
CA PHE A 13 7.27 3.11 35.08
C PHE A 13 8.75 2.91 35.40
N TYR A 14 9.02 2.36 36.57
CA TYR A 14 10.37 2.04 37.00
C TYR A 14 10.62 0.54 36.84
N GLY A 15 11.74 0.21 36.21
CA GLY A 15 12.14 -1.16 35.98
C GLY A 15 12.72 -1.83 37.21
N SER A 16 13.22 -3.05 37.04
CA SER A 16 13.78 -3.86 38.14
C SER A 16 15.00 -3.26 38.78
N ASP A 17 15.69 -2.35 38.10
CA ASP A 17 16.87 -1.65 38.61
C ASP A 17 16.53 -0.37 39.38
N GLY A 18 15.23 -0.07 39.54
CA GLY A 18 14.77 1.14 40.21
C GLY A 18 14.94 2.43 39.40
N LYS A 19 15.22 2.30 38.12
CA LYS A 19 15.34 3.42 37.17
C LYS A 19 14.15 3.49 36.27
N PRO A 20 13.86 4.66 35.68
CA PRO A 20 12.82 4.73 34.62
C PRO A 20 13.12 3.72 33.54
N ALA A 21 12.09 2.95 33.15
CA ALA A 21 12.24 1.82 32.25
C ALA A 21 12.60 2.26 30.84
N ASN A 22 13.47 1.50 30.20
CA ASN A 22 13.79 1.63 28.80
C ASN A 22 13.77 0.22 28.16
N GLY A 23 12.95 0.05 27.12
CA GLY A 23 12.78 -1.22 26.48
C GLY A 23 11.49 -1.91 26.89
N TRP A 24 11.40 -3.20 26.59
CA TRP A 24 10.21 -4.00 26.87
C TRP A 24 10.15 -4.44 28.33
N TYR A 25 9.04 -4.12 28.99
CA TYR A 25 8.78 -4.53 30.38
C TYR A 25 7.31 -4.92 30.52
N ASP A 26 7.06 -5.92 31.36
CA ASP A 26 5.71 -6.28 31.81
C ASP A 26 5.37 -5.37 33.00
N ASP A 27 4.29 -4.60 32.88
CA ASP A 27 3.88 -3.69 33.96
C ASP A 27 2.89 -4.33 34.93
N GLY A 28 2.69 -5.65 34.83
CA GLY A 28 1.73 -6.39 35.63
C GLY A 28 0.41 -6.62 34.91
N SER A 29 0.10 -5.83 33.89
CA SER A 29 -1.08 -5.96 33.06
C SER A 29 -0.73 -6.43 31.66
N ASN A 30 0.35 -5.89 31.09
CA ASN A 30 0.73 -6.18 29.71
C ASN A 30 2.20 -5.80 29.50
N TRP A 31 2.77 -6.27 28.39
CA TRP A 31 4.10 -5.87 27.94
C TRP A 31 4.02 -4.59 27.12
N TYR A 32 4.86 -3.63 27.48
CA TYR A 32 4.96 -2.37 26.74
C TYR A 32 6.42 -2.02 26.50
N PHE A 33 6.66 -1.29 25.43
CA PHE A 33 7.96 -0.69 25.15
C PHE A 33 7.97 0.70 25.76
N PHE A 34 8.92 0.90 26.70
CA PHE A 34 9.07 2.16 27.43
C PHE A 34 10.29 2.92 26.97
N GLN A 35 10.22 4.23 27.08
CA GLN A 35 11.38 5.11 26.94
C GLN A 35 11.31 6.13 28.05
N ASN A 36 12.36 6.17 28.89
CA ASN A 36 12.42 7.02 30.09
C ASN A 36 11.16 6.84 30.95
N GLY A 37 10.71 5.60 31.11
CA GLY A 37 9.59 5.24 31.95
C GLY A 37 8.21 5.49 31.35
N LYS A 38 8.13 6.00 30.14
CA LYS A 38 6.86 6.28 29.46
C LYS A 38 6.65 5.29 28.32
N LYS A 39 5.40 4.87 28.13
CA LYS A 39 5.03 4.08 26.97
C LYS A 39 5.41 4.86 25.73
N HIS A 40 6.23 4.25 24.86
CA HIS A 40 6.82 4.97 23.73
C HIS A 40 5.83 5.17 22.60
N ASN A 41 5.90 6.36 22.00
CA ASN A 41 5.21 6.70 20.76
C ASN A 41 6.25 7.15 19.74
N GLY A 42 6.17 6.65 18.54
CA GLY A 42 7.11 6.98 17.48
C GLY A 42 8.12 5.86 17.25
N TYR A 43 9.17 6.17 16.50
CA TYR A 43 10.19 5.17 16.18
C TYR A 43 11.04 4.87 17.41
N GLY A 44 11.38 3.61 17.56
CA GLY A 44 12.31 3.11 18.54
C GLY A 44 13.00 1.87 18.01
N VAL A 45 14.03 1.41 18.72
CA VAL A 45 14.81 0.23 18.32
C VAL A 45 14.72 -0.81 19.43
N ASP A 46 14.35 -2.02 19.08
CA ASP A 46 14.36 -3.16 19.99
C ASP A 46 15.18 -4.31 19.39
N GLY A 47 15.06 -5.51 19.95
CA GLY A 47 15.77 -6.68 19.45
C GLY A 47 15.39 -7.10 18.01
N ASN A 48 14.26 -6.61 17.53
CA ASN A 48 13.79 -6.87 16.15
C ASN A 48 14.15 -5.74 15.18
N GLY A 49 14.90 -4.73 15.65
CA GLY A 49 15.32 -3.59 14.87
C GLY A 49 14.41 -2.37 15.04
N LYS A 50 14.43 -1.49 14.07
CA LYS A 50 13.63 -0.26 14.09
C LYS A 50 12.16 -0.57 13.91
N ARG A 51 11.34 -0.03 14.83
CA ARG A 51 9.88 -0.21 14.80
C ARG A 51 9.18 1.10 15.16
N TYR A 52 7.97 1.25 14.70
CA TYR A 52 7.09 2.36 15.09
C TYR A 52 6.15 1.88 16.18
N PHE A 53 6.07 2.67 17.26
CA PHE A 53 5.30 2.33 18.46
C PHE A 53 4.13 3.28 18.64
N VAL A 54 3.03 2.76 19.17
CA VAL A 54 1.89 3.54 19.64
C VAL A 54 1.57 3.07 21.03
N ASN A 55 1.71 3.95 22.02
CA ASN A 55 1.48 3.66 23.44
C ASN A 55 2.21 2.39 23.89
N GLY A 56 3.47 2.26 23.50
CA GLY A 56 4.32 1.15 23.91
C GLY A 56 4.08 -0.18 23.23
N LYS A 57 3.28 -0.21 22.17
CA LYS A 57 3.03 -1.40 21.36
C LYS A 57 3.46 -1.14 19.94
N TYR A 58 3.79 -2.19 19.18
CA TYR A 58 4.01 -2.04 17.75
C TYR A 58 2.76 -1.48 17.08
N ALA A 59 2.94 -0.47 16.25
CA ALA A 59 1.84 0.07 15.45
C ALA A 59 1.29 -0.98 14.51
N ASN A 60 -0.02 -1.12 14.49
CA ASN A 60 -0.76 -1.96 13.54
C ASN A 60 -1.94 -1.14 13.06
N GLY A 61 -1.87 -0.65 11.83
CA GLY A 61 -2.88 0.21 11.26
C GLY A 61 -2.29 1.52 10.76
N TYR A 62 -3.17 2.45 10.41
CA TYR A 62 -2.75 3.76 9.91
C TYR A 62 -2.38 4.69 11.05
N VAL A 63 -1.20 5.30 10.95
CA VAL A 63 -0.76 6.35 11.86
C VAL A 63 -0.17 7.46 10.99
N GLY A 64 -0.79 8.63 11.03
CA GLY A 64 -0.33 9.77 10.22
C GLY A 64 -0.30 9.47 8.72
N GLY A 65 -1.26 8.70 8.22
CA GLY A 65 -1.33 8.35 6.80
C GLY A 65 -0.43 7.21 6.36
N ILE A 66 0.37 6.66 7.26
CA ILE A 66 1.25 5.51 6.98
C ILE A 66 0.63 4.26 7.58
N PHE A 67 0.55 3.19 6.79
CA PHE A 67 0.02 1.91 7.26
C PHE A 67 1.16 1.03 7.76
N TYR A 68 1.03 0.63 9.03
CA TYR A 68 2.03 -0.20 9.72
C TYR A 68 1.48 -1.59 10.00
N SER A 69 2.36 -2.56 9.93
CA SER A 69 2.12 -3.92 10.44
C SER A 69 3.32 -4.31 11.31
N LYS A 70 3.04 -4.67 12.55
CA LYS A 70 4.07 -5.05 13.53
C LYS A 70 5.17 -3.98 13.63
N GLY A 71 4.76 -2.71 13.61
CA GLY A 71 5.67 -1.57 13.74
C GLY A 71 6.48 -1.22 12.50
N LYS A 72 6.24 -1.86 11.37
CA LYS A 72 6.93 -1.57 10.11
C LYS A 72 5.96 -1.02 9.07
N PRO A 73 6.37 -0.03 8.28
CA PRO A 73 5.57 0.39 7.13
C PRO A 73 5.39 -0.79 6.18
N VAL A 74 4.17 -0.98 5.71
CA VAL A 74 3.82 -2.12 4.85
C VAL A 74 4.30 -1.90 3.42
N ASN A 75 4.80 -2.96 2.80
CA ASN A 75 5.17 -2.99 1.39
C ASN A 75 4.48 -4.17 0.72
N GLY A 76 3.91 -3.93 -0.47
CA GLY A 76 3.21 -4.96 -1.23
C GLY A 76 1.72 -5.00 -0.92
N TRP A 77 1.07 -6.07 -1.37
CA TRP A 77 -0.36 -6.26 -1.17
C TRP A 77 -0.66 -6.60 0.29
N TYR A 78 -1.60 -5.86 0.86
CA TYR A 78 -1.98 -6.06 2.26
C TYR A 78 -3.43 -5.61 2.46
N ASP A 79 -4.16 -6.36 3.29
CA ASP A 79 -5.53 -6.03 3.70
C ASP A 79 -5.45 -5.05 4.88
N ASP A 80 -6.04 -3.86 4.71
CA ASP A 80 -6.01 -2.84 5.77
C ASP A 80 -7.22 -2.94 6.73
N GLY A 81 -7.99 -4.03 6.61
CA GLY A 81 -9.21 -4.23 7.37
C GLY A 81 -10.47 -3.78 6.64
N LYS A 82 -10.33 -3.02 5.57
CA LYS A 82 -11.45 -2.57 4.71
C LYS A 82 -11.32 -3.13 3.32
N ASP A 83 -10.09 -3.15 2.77
CA ASP A 83 -9.84 -3.64 1.43
C ASP A 83 -8.37 -3.98 1.27
N TRP A 84 -8.03 -4.67 0.18
CA TRP A 84 -6.67 -4.98 -0.20
C TRP A 84 -6.11 -3.84 -1.04
N TYR A 85 -4.91 -3.38 -0.66
CA TYR A 85 -4.20 -2.35 -1.41
C TYR A 85 -2.74 -2.73 -1.57
N PHE A 86 -2.13 -2.22 -2.62
CA PHE A 86 -0.69 -2.32 -2.83
C PHE A 86 -0.02 -1.10 -2.21
N PHE A 87 0.86 -1.36 -1.22
CA PHE A 87 1.54 -0.32 -0.46
C PHE A 87 3.01 -0.26 -0.82
N ARG A 88 3.57 0.94 -0.70
CA ARG A 88 5.02 1.16 -0.69
C ARG A 88 5.34 2.11 0.45
N ASP A 89 6.19 1.65 1.39
CA ASP A 89 6.57 2.40 2.59
C ASP A 89 5.33 2.89 3.36
N GLY A 90 4.32 2.03 3.45
CA GLY A 90 3.09 2.29 4.19
C GLY A 90 2.08 3.16 3.47
N LYS A 91 2.34 3.58 2.25
CA LYS A 91 1.41 4.42 1.47
C LYS A 91 0.83 3.62 0.30
N LYS A 92 -0.45 3.87 0.02
CA LYS A 92 -1.09 3.30 -1.17
C LYS A 92 -0.32 3.80 -2.39
N TYR A 93 0.20 2.85 -3.18
CA TYR A 93 1.13 3.18 -4.25
C TYR A 93 0.43 3.61 -5.52
N THR A 94 0.96 4.64 -6.17
CA THR A 94 0.58 5.05 -7.52
C THR A 94 1.84 5.03 -8.38
N GLY A 95 1.80 4.28 -9.49
CA GLY A 95 2.92 4.13 -10.41
C GLY A 95 3.12 2.69 -10.83
N LYS A 96 4.21 2.44 -11.54
CA LYS A 96 4.57 1.09 -11.96
C LYS A 96 5.32 0.37 -10.86
N ALA A 97 4.96 -0.89 -10.65
CA ALA A 97 5.66 -1.78 -9.73
C ALA A 97 5.42 -3.23 -10.14
N ILE A 98 6.25 -4.12 -9.61
CA ILE A 98 6.17 -5.55 -9.91
C ILE A 98 5.50 -6.25 -8.74
N ASP A 99 4.48 -7.06 -9.02
CA ASP A 99 3.88 -7.97 -8.05
C ASP A 99 3.92 -9.42 -8.60
N GLY A 100 3.14 -10.32 -8.00
CA GLY A 100 3.10 -11.71 -8.46
C GLY A 100 2.59 -11.91 -9.89
N ASN A 101 1.94 -10.89 -10.47
CA ASN A 101 1.41 -10.92 -11.84
C ASN A 101 2.32 -10.20 -12.84
N GLY A 102 3.49 -9.74 -12.40
CA GLY A 102 4.45 -9.04 -13.23
C GLY A 102 4.43 -7.54 -13.03
N GLU A 103 4.92 -6.79 -14.02
CA GLU A 103 4.90 -5.32 -13.96
C GLU A 103 3.48 -4.80 -14.18
N MET A 104 2.99 -4.04 -13.21
CA MET A 104 1.63 -3.51 -13.21
C MET A 104 1.65 -2.01 -12.97
N TYR A 105 0.62 -1.33 -13.43
CA TYR A 105 0.41 0.08 -13.08
C TYR A 105 -0.65 0.17 -11.99
N PHE A 106 -0.32 0.90 -10.91
CA PHE A 106 -1.19 1.09 -9.75
C PHE A 106 -1.67 2.53 -9.67
N VAL A 107 -2.90 2.69 -9.21
CA VAL A 107 -3.46 3.99 -8.84
C VAL A 107 -4.04 3.85 -7.44
N LYS A 108 -3.45 4.58 -6.48
CA LYS A 108 -3.89 4.56 -5.06
C LYS A 108 -4.03 3.14 -4.52
N GLY A 109 -3.04 2.30 -4.81
CA GLY A 109 -2.96 0.94 -4.29
C GLY A 109 -3.80 -0.10 -5.00
N LYS A 110 -4.44 0.23 -6.10
CA LYS A 110 -5.24 -0.70 -6.91
C LYS A 110 -4.68 -0.76 -8.32
N TYR A 111 -4.94 -1.87 -9.02
CA TYR A 111 -4.61 -1.94 -10.45
C TYR A 111 -5.32 -0.83 -11.21
N ALA A 112 -4.60 -0.15 -12.07
CA ALA A 112 -5.15 0.92 -12.88
C ALA A 112 -6.18 0.39 -13.86
N ASN A 113 -7.32 1.08 -13.95
CA ASN A 113 -8.36 0.88 -14.94
C ASN A 113 -8.77 2.25 -15.47
N THR A 114 -7.85 2.93 -16.13
CA THR A 114 -8.05 4.32 -16.54
C THR A 114 -6.97 4.71 -17.56
N TYR A 115 -7.16 5.86 -18.18
CA TYR A 115 -6.15 6.48 -19.04
C TYR A 115 -5.12 7.20 -18.17
N ILE A 116 -3.85 6.96 -18.45
CA ILE A 116 -2.73 7.63 -17.82
C ILE A 116 -1.83 8.14 -18.95
N ASP A 117 -1.71 9.45 -19.06
CA ASP A 117 -0.95 10.10 -20.14
C ASP A 117 -1.36 9.60 -21.53
N GLY A 118 -2.69 9.46 -21.72
CA GLY A 118 -3.23 9.02 -23.02
C GLY A 118 -3.17 7.53 -23.28
N VAL A 119 -2.64 6.73 -22.37
CA VAL A 119 -2.54 5.27 -22.49
C VAL A 119 -3.55 4.62 -21.56
N PHE A 120 -4.40 3.74 -22.10
CA PHE A 120 -5.41 3.05 -21.31
C PHE A 120 -4.82 1.79 -20.69
N TYR A 121 -5.02 1.68 -19.38
CA TYR A 121 -4.64 0.50 -18.59
C TYR A 121 -5.88 -0.25 -18.16
N LYS A 122 -5.83 -1.56 -18.29
CA LYS A 122 -6.88 -2.47 -17.83
C LYS A 122 -6.28 -3.46 -16.87
N ASP A 123 -6.81 -3.50 -15.63
CA ASP A 123 -6.32 -4.36 -14.57
C ASP A 123 -4.80 -4.28 -14.42
N GLY A 124 -4.28 -3.05 -14.45
CA GLY A 124 -2.88 -2.73 -14.23
C GLY A 124 -1.96 -2.93 -15.43
N LYS A 125 -2.47 -3.41 -16.55
CA LYS A 125 -1.66 -3.63 -17.77
C LYS A 125 -2.12 -2.74 -18.89
N ILE A 126 -1.20 -2.37 -19.77
CA ILE A 126 -1.54 -1.65 -21.01
C ILE A 126 -2.59 -2.45 -21.76
N ALA A 127 -3.69 -1.77 -22.12
CA ALA A 127 -4.81 -2.42 -22.81
C ALA A 127 -4.40 -2.81 -24.24
N ASN A 128 -4.75 -4.02 -24.61
CA ASN A 128 -4.67 -4.55 -25.97
C ASN A 128 -5.94 -5.32 -26.22
N TRP A 129 -6.49 -5.18 -27.43
CA TRP A 129 -7.74 -5.85 -27.77
C TRP A 129 -8.95 -5.01 -27.38
N TRP A 130 -10.12 -5.61 -27.47
CA TRP A 130 -11.37 -4.96 -27.09
C TRP A 130 -11.46 -4.83 -25.58
N CYS A 131 -11.63 -3.59 -25.11
CA CYS A 131 -11.81 -3.30 -23.70
C CYS A 131 -12.85 -2.20 -23.51
N ASP A 132 -13.62 -2.30 -22.44
CA ASP A 132 -14.51 -1.25 -21.97
C ASP A 132 -13.69 -0.26 -21.14
N ASP A 133 -13.71 1.02 -21.52
CA ASP A 133 -12.98 2.06 -20.81
C ASP A 133 -13.83 2.77 -19.74
N GLY A 134 -15.01 2.23 -19.46
CA GLY A 134 -15.98 2.83 -18.55
C GLY A 134 -17.00 3.69 -19.26
N LYS A 135 -16.78 4.07 -20.50
CA LYS A 135 -17.72 4.84 -21.34
C LYS A 135 -18.19 4.05 -22.53
N ASP A 136 -17.28 3.31 -23.17
CA ASP A 136 -17.61 2.53 -24.36
C ASP A 136 -16.55 1.45 -24.55
N TRP A 137 -16.82 0.51 -25.47
CA TRP A 137 -15.89 -0.53 -25.89
C TRP A 137 -15.07 -0.02 -27.07
N TYR A 138 -13.74 -0.17 -26.96
CA TYR A 138 -12.82 0.19 -28.02
C TYR A 138 -11.80 -0.91 -28.24
N PHE A 139 -11.30 -0.99 -29.45
CA PHE A 139 -10.16 -1.84 -29.77
C PHE A 139 -8.88 -1.06 -29.54
N PHE A 140 -8.07 -1.52 -28.57
CA PHE A 140 -6.83 -0.90 -28.19
C PHE A 140 -5.63 -1.64 -28.73
N GLN A 141 -4.57 -0.90 -29.01
CA GLN A 141 -3.26 -1.46 -29.30
C GLN A 141 -2.24 -0.62 -28.55
N ASN A 142 -1.49 -1.28 -27.64
CA ASN A 142 -0.52 -0.61 -26.75
C ASN A 142 -1.16 0.55 -25.97
N GLY A 143 -2.38 0.35 -25.48
CA GLY A 143 -3.10 1.31 -24.67
C GLY A 143 -3.74 2.46 -25.42
N LYS A 144 -3.66 2.46 -26.75
CA LYS A 144 -4.26 3.52 -27.57
C LYS A 144 -5.36 2.95 -28.43
N LYS A 145 -6.42 3.73 -28.60
CA LYS A 145 -7.49 3.39 -29.54
C LYS A 145 -6.87 3.21 -30.92
N HIS A 146 -7.05 2.04 -31.49
CA HIS A 146 -6.35 1.66 -32.71
C HIS A 146 -6.90 2.38 -33.95
N ASN A 147 -5.99 2.80 -34.81
CA ASN A 147 -6.30 3.30 -36.16
C ASN A 147 -5.56 2.45 -37.17
N GLY A 148 -6.27 2.04 -38.22
CA GLY A 148 -5.70 1.20 -39.26
C GLY A 148 -6.17 -0.24 -39.18
N TYR A 149 -5.52 -1.12 -39.94
CA TYR A 149 -5.86 -2.53 -39.93
C TYR A 149 -5.44 -3.19 -38.62
N GLY A 150 -6.28 -4.06 -38.12
CA GLY A 150 -6.02 -4.89 -36.99
C GLY A 150 -6.78 -6.20 -37.12
N VAL A 151 -6.48 -7.15 -36.27
CA VAL A 151 -7.09 -8.48 -36.30
C VAL A 151 -7.79 -8.72 -34.97
N ASP A 152 -9.06 -9.07 -35.02
CA ASP A 152 -9.79 -9.51 -33.83
C ASP A 152 -10.43 -10.89 -34.11
N ALA A 153 -11.36 -11.33 -33.27
CA ALA A 153 -12.00 -12.62 -33.42
C ALA A 153 -12.82 -12.74 -34.73
N ASN A 154 -13.19 -11.59 -35.32
CA ASN A 154 -13.93 -11.55 -36.59
C ASN A 154 -13.02 -11.46 -37.81
N GLY A 155 -11.70 -11.54 -37.61
CA GLY A 155 -10.70 -11.46 -38.65
C GLY A 155 -10.14 -10.06 -38.82
N ARG A 156 -9.55 -9.80 -39.98
CA ARG A 156 -8.94 -8.50 -40.28
C ARG A 156 -10.00 -7.43 -40.49
N ARG A 157 -9.84 -6.32 -39.79
CA ARG A 157 -10.77 -5.18 -39.88
C ARG A 157 -9.98 -3.87 -39.90
N TYR A 158 -10.60 -2.84 -40.46
CA TYR A 158 -10.03 -1.49 -40.41
C TYR A 158 -10.69 -0.71 -39.29
N PHE A 159 -9.86 -0.09 -38.43
CA PHE A 159 -10.33 0.63 -37.26
C PHE A 159 -10.09 2.12 -37.39
N ILE A 160 -10.99 2.90 -36.81
CA ILE A 160 -10.86 4.34 -36.65
C ILE A 160 -11.15 4.64 -35.20
N SER A 161 -10.17 5.14 -34.49
CA SER A 161 -10.26 5.46 -33.04
C SER A 161 -10.88 4.33 -32.23
N GLY A 162 -10.44 3.09 -32.49
CA GLY A 162 -10.84 1.92 -31.73
C GLY A 162 -12.19 1.32 -32.10
N LYS A 163 -12.82 1.79 -33.17
CA LYS A 163 -14.10 1.25 -33.68
C LYS A 163 -13.95 0.75 -35.11
N TYR A 164 -14.79 -0.18 -35.53
CA TYR A 164 -14.82 -0.56 -36.93
C TYR A 164 -15.17 0.64 -37.81
N ALA A 165 -14.40 0.81 -38.87
CA ALA A 165 -14.70 1.84 -39.84
C ALA A 165 -16.02 1.54 -40.58
N ASN A 166 -16.91 2.54 -40.64
CA ASN A 166 -18.21 2.44 -41.30
C ASN A 166 -18.36 3.46 -42.43
N ALA A 167 -17.24 3.98 -42.92
CA ALA A 167 -17.30 5.03 -43.96
C ALA A 167 -16.04 4.92 -44.82
N TYR A 168 -15.98 5.73 -45.86
CA TYR A 168 -14.80 5.81 -46.70
C TYR A 168 -13.61 6.36 -45.88
N VAL A 169 -12.46 5.73 -46.08
CA VAL A 169 -11.20 6.12 -45.42
C VAL A 169 -10.21 6.44 -46.52
N ASP A 170 -9.68 7.67 -46.50
CA ASP A 170 -8.69 8.18 -47.46
C ASP A 170 -7.30 7.57 -47.23
#